data_fb24a2d6ac65d0006408e103f5d882ba
#
_entry.id   fb24a2d6ac65d0006408e103f5d882ba
#
_cell.length_a   1.000
_cell.length_b   1.000
_cell.length_c   1.000
_cell.angle_alpha   90.00
_cell.angle_beta   90.00
_cell.angle_gamma   90.00
#
_symmetry.space_group_name_H-M   'P 1'
#
loop_
_entity.id
_entity.type
_entity.pdbx_description
1 polymer ?
#
loop_
_entity_poly.entity_id
_entity_poly.type
_entity_poly.pdbx_seq_one_letter_code
_entity_poly.pdbx_strand_id
1 'polypeptide(L)'
;MAWQEGPLFARIIHLADVIDAIANNIKFRQEKWDKCCEFLVKQKGLLFDDECVEAFFEMISKETFVSLEDGSFESKLWEIVPRKKQMFDWNTCKNIADFFANIVDYKSPFTSRHSIGVAEKAAQFAKYIGYDVSDIEKMYLAGALHDIG
;
A
#
# COMPACT_ATOMS: atom_id res chain seq x y z
N MET A 1 12.06 -8.29 20.21
CA MET A 1 11.11 -9.13 19.45
C MET A 1 11.81 -9.45 18.14
N ALA A 2 12.22 -10.69 17.98
CA ALA A 2 12.97 -11.06 16.77
C ALA A 2 11.99 -11.07 15.58
N TRP A 3 12.22 -10.23 14.59
CA TRP A 3 11.44 -10.16 13.34
C TRP A 3 11.34 -11.51 12.62
N GLN A 4 12.28 -12.41 12.93
CA GLN A 4 12.33 -13.79 12.45
C GLN A 4 11.14 -14.66 12.89
N GLU A 5 10.44 -14.31 13.96
CA GLU A 5 9.28 -15.06 14.47
C GLU A 5 7.95 -14.59 13.88
N GLY A 6 7.95 -13.50 13.09
CA GLY A 6 6.76 -12.96 12.45
C GLY A 6 6.30 -13.78 11.23
N PRO A 7 5.03 -13.63 10.80
CA PRO A 7 4.54 -14.24 9.56
C PRO A 7 5.41 -13.85 8.35
N LEU A 8 5.60 -14.75 7.38
CA LEU A 8 6.44 -14.52 6.20
C LEU A 8 6.11 -13.20 5.48
N PHE A 9 4.83 -12.90 5.28
CA PHE A 9 4.43 -11.66 4.60
C PHE A 9 4.87 -10.40 5.36
N ALA A 10 4.88 -10.42 6.70
CA ALA A 10 5.35 -9.29 7.50
C ALA A 10 6.88 -9.10 7.36
N ARG A 11 7.64 -10.20 7.27
CA ARG A 11 9.09 -10.16 7.04
C ARG A 11 9.43 -9.62 5.64
N ILE A 12 8.67 -10.01 4.62
CA ILE A 12 8.82 -9.49 3.25
C ILE A 12 8.50 -8.00 3.19
N ILE A 13 7.38 -7.57 3.79
CA ILE A 13 6.99 -6.15 3.82
C ILE A 13 8.04 -5.32 4.57
N HIS A 14 8.54 -5.81 5.70
CA HIS A 14 9.58 -5.11 6.47
C HIS A 14 10.86 -4.93 5.65
N LEU A 15 11.31 -5.97 4.93
CA LEU A 15 12.47 -5.88 4.05
C LEU A 15 12.26 -4.82 2.95
N ALA A 16 11.11 -4.83 2.28
CA ALA A 16 10.78 -3.90 1.22
C ALA A 16 10.70 -2.44 1.73
N ASP A 17 10.04 -2.21 2.86
CA ASP A 17 9.89 -0.91 3.49
C ASP A 17 11.25 -0.28 3.86
N VAL A 18 12.15 -1.08 4.45
CA VAL A 18 13.48 -0.58 4.81
C VAL A 18 14.33 -0.30 3.58
N ILE A 19 14.26 -1.13 2.53
CA ILE A 19 14.97 -0.89 1.27
C ILE A 19 14.50 0.42 0.64
N ASP A 20 13.19 0.64 0.57
CA ASP A 20 12.59 1.86 0.05
C ASP A 20 13.05 3.09 0.85
N ALA A 21 12.99 3.01 2.18
CA ALA A 21 13.45 4.09 3.05
C ALA A 21 14.93 4.43 2.87
N ILE A 22 15.80 3.41 2.69
CA ILE A 22 17.24 3.62 2.43
C ILE A 22 17.42 4.26 1.06
N ALA A 23 16.78 3.72 0.02
CA ALA A 23 16.87 4.23 -1.34
C ALA A 23 16.43 5.71 -1.42
N ASN A 24 15.36 6.08 -0.74
CA ASN A 24 14.86 7.45 -0.72
C ASN A 24 15.79 8.44 0.01
N ASN A 25 16.60 7.97 0.96
CA ASN A 25 17.58 8.80 1.68
C ASN A 25 18.91 9.00 0.93
N ILE A 26 19.17 8.26 -0.14
CA ILE A 26 20.41 8.34 -0.92
C ILE A 26 20.22 9.34 -2.07
N LYS A 27 21.01 10.41 -2.10
CA LYS A 27 20.93 11.47 -3.11
C LYS A 27 21.32 11.00 -4.53
N PHE A 28 22.33 10.15 -4.62
CA PHE A 28 22.90 9.74 -5.90
C PHE A 28 22.29 8.38 -6.32
N ARG A 29 21.47 8.39 -7.37
CA ARG A 29 20.78 7.22 -7.89
C ARG A 29 21.72 6.03 -8.17
N GLN A 30 22.92 6.32 -8.67
CA GLN A 30 23.90 5.30 -9.02
C GLN A 30 24.43 4.51 -7.80
N GLU A 31 24.39 5.12 -6.61
CA GLU A 31 24.87 4.51 -5.37
C GLU A 31 23.78 3.74 -4.61
N LYS A 32 22.51 3.94 -4.96
CA LYS A 32 21.37 3.38 -4.20
C LYS A 32 21.43 1.86 -4.12
N TRP A 33 21.60 1.21 -5.26
CA TRP A 33 21.72 -0.25 -5.31
C TRP A 33 22.86 -0.78 -4.43
N ASP A 34 24.05 -0.23 -4.61
CA ASP A 34 25.24 -0.71 -3.93
C ASP A 34 25.13 -0.53 -2.41
N LYS A 35 24.59 0.63 -1.96
CA LYS A 35 24.36 0.91 -0.53
C LYS A 35 23.22 0.06 0.07
N CYS A 36 22.15 -0.19 -0.68
CA CYS A 36 21.09 -1.11 -0.25
C CYS A 36 21.65 -2.52 -0.09
N CYS A 37 22.42 -3.02 -1.06
CA CYS A 37 23.03 -4.34 -1.00
C CYS A 37 24.01 -4.46 0.19
N GLU A 38 24.88 -3.46 0.40
CA GLU A 38 25.80 -3.44 1.55
C GLU A 38 25.04 -3.50 2.88
N PHE A 39 23.97 -2.72 3.00
CA PHE A 39 23.14 -2.71 4.20
C PHE A 39 22.46 -4.06 4.42
N LEU A 40 21.87 -4.65 3.38
CA LEU A 40 21.21 -5.95 3.48
C LEU A 40 22.16 -7.06 3.91
N VAL A 41 23.34 -7.12 3.30
CA VAL A 41 24.37 -8.11 3.68
C VAL A 41 24.80 -7.95 5.14
N LYS A 42 24.97 -6.71 5.61
CA LYS A 42 25.36 -6.40 6.98
C LYS A 42 24.26 -6.71 8.00
N GLN A 43 23.00 -6.59 7.62
CA GLN A 43 21.85 -6.77 8.51
C GLN A 43 21.17 -8.14 8.37
N LYS A 44 21.65 -8.99 7.48
CA LYS A 44 21.19 -10.37 7.32
C LYS A 44 21.36 -11.14 8.64
N GLY A 45 20.34 -11.86 9.06
CA GLY A 45 20.30 -12.59 10.33
C GLY A 45 20.18 -11.72 11.59
N LEU A 46 20.27 -10.39 11.46
CA LEU A 46 20.13 -9.44 12.59
C LEU A 46 18.78 -8.70 12.52
N LEU A 47 18.59 -7.90 11.50
CA LEU A 47 17.38 -7.12 11.26
C LEU A 47 16.43 -7.83 10.30
N PHE A 48 16.95 -8.59 9.36
CA PHE A 48 16.20 -9.29 8.34
C PHE A 48 16.37 -10.80 8.44
N ASP A 49 15.35 -11.50 8.01
CA ASP A 49 15.36 -12.94 7.81
C ASP A 49 16.31 -13.32 6.66
N ASP A 50 17.10 -14.37 6.88
CA ASP A 50 18.11 -14.82 5.92
C ASP A 50 17.50 -15.22 4.58
N GLU A 51 16.40 -15.98 4.62
CA GLU A 51 15.71 -16.46 3.42
C GLU A 51 15.11 -15.30 2.61
N CYS A 52 14.58 -14.28 3.29
CA CYS A 52 14.04 -13.09 2.62
C CYS A 52 15.15 -12.30 1.92
N VAL A 53 16.33 -12.15 2.53
CA VAL A 53 17.47 -11.46 1.91
C VAL A 53 18.03 -12.25 0.73
N GLU A 54 18.15 -13.57 0.85
CA GLU A 54 18.58 -14.44 -0.24
C GLU A 54 17.62 -14.36 -1.43
N ALA A 55 16.31 -14.50 -1.18
CA ALA A 55 15.29 -14.37 -2.21
C ALA A 55 15.33 -13.00 -2.89
N PHE A 56 15.57 -11.91 -2.14
CA PHE A 56 15.73 -10.59 -2.73
C PHE A 56 16.88 -10.55 -3.75
N PHE A 57 18.06 -11.07 -3.40
CA PHE A 57 19.20 -11.09 -4.33
C PHE A 57 19.03 -12.04 -5.52
N GLU A 58 18.23 -13.09 -5.39
CA GLU A 58 17.89 -13.99 -6.50
C GLU A 58 16.89 -13.33 -7.48
N MET A 59 15.94 -12.56 -6.96
CA MET A 59 14.83 -12.00 -7.76
C MET A 59 15.15 -10.62 -8.35
N ILE A 60 15.91 -9.79 -7.63
CA ILE A 60 16.11 -8.38 -7.96
C ILE A 60 17.53 -8.17 -8.46
N SER A 61 17.66 -7.91 -9.76
CA SER A 61 18.94 -7.44 -10.34
C SER A 61 19.06 -5.90 -10.17
N LYS A 62 20.28 -5.38 -10.40
CA LYS A 62 20.51 -3.92 -10.41
C LYS A 62 19.62 -3.20 -11.43
N GLU A 63 19.42 -3.80 -12.61
CA GLU A 63 18.55 -3.26 -13.66
C GLU A 63 17.09 -3.23 -13.22
N THR A 64 16.62 -4.29 -12.58
CA THR A 64 15.27 -4.35 -12.01
C THR A 64 15.09 -3.29 -10.94
N PHE A 65 16.04 -3.14 -10.03
CA PHE A 65 16.00 -2.11 -8.98
C PHE A 65 15.93 -0.70 -9.58
N VAL A 66 16.76 -0.40 -10.58
CA VAL A 66 16.72 0.89 -11.29
C VAL A 66 15.38 1.13 -11.98
N SER A 67 14.77 0.09 -12.55
CA SER A 67 13.46 0.19 -13.22
C SER A 67 12.31 0.45 -12.24
N LEU A 68 12.40 -0.03 -11.01
CA LEU A 68 11.45 0.32 -9.94
C LEU A 68 11.52 1.81 -9.61
N GLU A 69 12.73 2.37 -9.54
CA GLU A 69 12.95 3.77 -9.21
C GLU A 69 12.51 4.77 -10.28
N ASP A 70 12.59 4.41 -11.56
CA ASP A 70 12.20 5.30 -12.66
C ASP A 70 10.75 5.11 -13.13
N GLY A 71 10.02 4.22 -12.47
CA GLY A 71 8.62 3.91 -12.82
C GLY A 71 8.46 3.05 -14.08
N SER A 72 9.55 2.66 -14.76
CA SER A 72 9.46 1.82 -15.97
C SER A 72 9.00 0.40 -15.67
N PHE A 73 9.12 -0.04 -14.42
CA PHE A 73 8.64 -1.33 -13.97
C PHE A 73 7.10 -1.41 -13.92
N GLU A 74 6.41 -0.30 -13.76
CA GLU A 74 4.94 -0.28 -13.67
C GLU A 74 4.28 -0.89 -14.91
N SER A 75 4.77 -0.57 -16.10
CA SER A 75 4.27 -1.17 -17.35
C SER A 75 4.45 -2.68 -17.38
N LYS A 76 5.61 -3.18 -16.92
CA LYS A 76 5.89 -4.62 -16.84
C LYS A 76 5.00 -5.32 -15.79
N LEU A 77 4.75 -4.64 -14.66
CA LEU A 77 3.86 -5.14 -13.62
C LEU A 77 2.45 -5.38 -14.16
N TRP A 78 1.93 -4.44 -14.96
CA TRP A 78 0.61 -4.57 -15.58
C TRP A 78 0.52 -5.65 -16.67
N GLU A 79 1.64 -6.12 -17.21
CA GLU A 79 1.69 -7.29 -18.11
C GLU A 79 1.57 -8.61 -17.34
N ILE A 80 2.11 -8.65 -16.11
CA ILE A 80 2.14 -9.85 -15.26
C ILE A 80 0.86 -10.00 -14.44
N VAL A 81 0.31 -8.87 -13.94
CA VAL A 81 -0.90 -8.88 -13.13
C VAL A 81 -2.12 -9.28 -13.96
N PRO A 82 -2.83 -10.36 -13.60
CA PRO A 82 -4.02 -10.78 -14.33
C PRO A 82 -5.08 -9.68 -14.34
N ARG A 83 -5.43 -9.17 -15.51
CA ARG A 83 -6.53 -8.19 -15.67
C ARG A 83 -7.88 -8.90 -15.55
N LYS A 84 -8.18 -9.43 -14.38
CA LYS A 84 -9.48 -10.03 -14.10
C LYS A 84 -10.42 -8.92 -13.63
N LYS A 85 -11.42 -8.56 -14.44
CA LYS A 85 -12.51 -7.70 -13.97
C LYS A 85 -13.29 -8.48 -12.92
N GLN A 86 -13.20 -8.05 -11.68
CA GLN A 86 -14.00 -8.57 -10.59
C GLN A 86 -15.12 -7.56 -10.32
N MET A 87 -16.35 -8.02 -10.45
CA MET A 87 -17.52 -7.21 -10.06
C MET A 87 -17.75 -7.43 -8.57
N PHE A 88 -17.75 -6.36 -7.81
CA PHE A 88 -18.11 -6.36 -6.40
C PHE A 88 -19.55 -5.87 -6.25
N ASP A 89 -20.29 -6.49 -5.33
CA ASP A 89 -21.57 -5.95 -4.89
C ASP A 89 -21.37 -4.72 -4.00
N TRP A 90 -22.44 -3.99 -3.75
CA TRP A 90 -22.42 -2.79 -2.92
C TRP A 90 -21.82 -3.05 -1.53
N ASN A 91 -22.20 -4.15 -0.88
CA ASN A 91 -21.72 -4.46 0.47
C ASN A 91 -20.20 -4.65 0.48
N THR A 92 -19.65 -5.32 -0.51
CA THR A 92 -18.22 -5.51 -0.65
C THR A 92 -17.50 -4.18 -0.89
N CYS A 93 -18.01 -3.33 -1.80
CA CYS A 93 -17.46 -2.00 -2.05
C CYS A 93 -17.47 -1.14 -0.79
N LYS A 94 -18.60 -1.13 -0.08
CA LYS A 94 -18.76 -0.40 1.17
C LYS A 94 -17.77 -0.87 2.23
N ASN A 95 -17.63 -2.16 2.44
CA ASN A 95 -16.70 -2.72 3.42
C ASN A 95 -15.23 -2.36 3.12
N ILE A 96 -14.86 -2.37 1.84
CA ILE A 96 -13.52 -1.95 1.42
C ILE A 96 -13.30 -0.46 1.71
N ALA A 97 -14.27 0.40 1.38
CA ALA A 97 -14.18 1.84 1.66
C ALA A 97 -14.10 2.11 3.16
N ASP A 98 -14.94 1.46 3.96
CA ASP A 98 -14.94 1.57 5.42
C ASP A 98 -13.61 1.13 6.03
N PHE A 99 -12.99 0.07 5.48
CA PHE A 99 -11.67 -0.40 5.90
C PHE A 99 -10.61 0.68 5.68
N PHE A 100 -10.55 1.29 4.49
CA PHE A 100 -9.60 2.35 4.20
C PHE A 100 -9.87 3.61 5.03
N ALA A 101 -11.14 4.01 5.18
CA ALA A 101 -11.53 5.12 6.04
C ALA A 101 -11.02 4.95 7.47
N ASN A 102 -11.21 3.75 8.04
CA ASN A 102 -10.71 3.45 9.38
C ASN A 102 -9.18 3.50 9.49
N ILE A 103 -8.43 3.07 8.45
CA ILE A 103 -6.97 3.17 8.44
C ILE A 103 -6.52 4.63 8.46
N VAL A 104 -7.15 5.48 7.64
CA VAL A 104 -6.82 6.91 7.57
C VAL A 104 -7.19 7.61 8.87
N ASP A 105 -8.38 7.35 9.39
CA ASP A 105 -8.87 7.95 10.64
C ASP A 105 -8.06 7.51 11.87
N TYR A 106 -7.42 6.33 11.84
CA TYR A 106 -6.60 5.81 12.95
C TYR A 106 -5.38 6.68 13.27
N LYS A 107 -4.92 7.48 12.32
CA LYS A 107 -3.77 8.39 12.52
C LYS A 107 -4.05 9.52 13.53
N SER A 108 -5.32 9.80 13.85
CA SER A 108 -5.68 10.85 14.79
C SER A 108 -6.78 10.40 15.77
N PRO A 109 -6.59 10.58 17.08
CA PRO A 109 -7.61 10.27 18.10
C PRO A 109 -8.92 11.06 17.90
N PHE A 110 -8.85 12.21 17.21
CA PHE A 110 -10.01 13.08 16.95
C PHE A 110 -10.80 12.66 15.72
N THR A 111 -10.26 11.82 14.84
CA THR A 111 -10.86 11.45 13.56
C THR A 111 -11.35 10.00 13.49
N SER A 112 -11.34 9.27 14.61
CA SER A 112 -11.58 7.82 14.66
C SER A 112 -12.91 7.31 14.05
N ARG A 113 -13.79 8.22 13.57
CA ARG A 113 -15.03 7.95 12.83
C ARG A 113 -15.42 9.09 11.90
N HIS A 114 -14.49 9.99 11.58
CA HIS A 114 -14.78 11.16 10.78
C HIS A 114 -15.23 10.78 9.38
N SER A 115 -14.43 9.99 8.68
CA SER A 115 -14.67 9.62 7.28
C SER A 115 -15.95 8.83 7.09
N ILE A 116 -16.27 7.91 7.99
CA ILE A 116 -17.55 7.18 7.98
C ILE A 116 -18.73 8.14 8.24
N GLY A 117 -18.59 9.06 9.19
CA GLY A 117 -19.61 10.06 9.48
C GLY A 117 -19.88 11.01 8.30
N VAL A 118 -18.83 11.39 7.55
CA VAL A 118 -18.95 12.17 6.31
C VAL A 118 -19.68 11.36 5.23
N ALA A 119 -19.28 10.09 5.04
CA ALA A 119 -19.91 9.20 4.07
C ALA A 119 -21.42 9.03 4.29
N GLU A 120 -21.82 8.75 5.54
CA GLU A 120 -23.24 8.58 5.90
C GLU A 120 -24.04 9.86 5.65
N LYS A 121 -23.51 11.02 6.02
CA LYS A 121 -24.19 12.30 5.80
C LYS A 121 -24.28 12.67 4.33
N ALA A 122 -23.22 12.42 3.55
CA ALA A 122 -23.22 12.65 2.10
C ALA A 122 -24.28 11.78 1.40
N ALA A 123 -24.36 10.50 1.74
CA ALA A 123 -25.35 9.58 1.21
C ALA A 123 -26.79 9.98 1.63
N GLN A 124 -27.00 10.38 2.90
CA GLN A 124 -28.29 10.87 3.38
C GLN A 124 -28.73 12.15 2.66
N PHE A 125 -27.80 13.08 2.44
CA PHE A 125 -28.07 14.30 1.72
C PHE A 125 -28.43 14.02 0.25
N ALA A 126 -27.68 13.17 -0.43
CA ALA A 126 -27.97 12.74 -1.80
C ALA A 126 -29.38 12.11 -1.91
N LYS A 127 -29.73 11.25 -0.95
CA LYS A 127 -31.09 10.69 -0.87
C LYS A 127 -32.16 11.76 -0.67
N TYR A 128 -31.90 12.74 0.20
CA TYR A 128 -32.86 13.82 0.48
C TYR A 128 -33.17 14.68 -0.76
N ILE A 129 -32.16 14.96 -1.59
CA ILE A 129 -32.33 15.74 -2.83
C ILE A 129 -32.78 14.90 -4.02
N GLY A 130 -33.05 13.59 -3.83
CA GLY A 130 -33.72 12.75 -4.82
C GLY A 130 -32.76 12.04 -5.80
N TYR A 131 -31.51 11.86 -5.44
CA TYR A 131 -30.55 11.05 -6.25
C TYR A 131 -31.01 9.59 -6.32
N ASP A 132 -30.65 8.92 -7.40
CA ASP A 132 -30.87 7.49 -7.54
C ASP A 132 -29.93 6.66 -6.61
N VAL A 133 -30.23 5.36 -6.49
CA VAL A 133 -29.48 4.47 -5.58
C VAL A 133 -27.99 4.43 -5.93
N SER A 134 -27.65 4.38 -7.22
CA SER A 134 -26.25 4.33 -7.67
C SER A 134 -25.49 5.59 -7.29
N ASP A 135 -26.10 6.75 -7.39
CA ASP A 135 -25.46 8.02 -7.04
C ASP A 135 -25.36 8.21 -5.52
N ILE A 136 -26.34 7.71 -4.74
CA ILE A 136 -26.25 7.66 -3.28
C ILE A 136 -25.06 6.79 -2.84
N GLU A 137 -24.86 5.62 -3.46
CA GLU A 137 -23.73 4.74 -3.20
C GLU A 137 -22.38 5.41 -3.54
N LYS A 138 -22.28 6.08 -4.69
CA LYS A 138 -21.10 6.87 -5.06
C LYS A 138 -20.80 8.00 -4.08
N MET A 139 -21.83 8.70 -3.60
CA MET A 139 -21.66 9.75 -2.59
C MET A 139 -21.14 9.19 -1.25
N TYR A 140 -21.60 8.00 -0.87
CA TYR A 140 -21.04 7.29 0.28
C TYR A 140 -19.54 7.02 0.09
N LEU A 141 -19.16 6.42 -1.05
CA LEU A 141 -17.76 6.10 -1.34
C LEU A 141 -16.88 7.35 -1.37
N ALA A 142 -17.36 8.41 -2.03
CA ALA A 142 -16.66 9.68 -2.07
C ALA A 142 -16.42 10.25 -0.67
N GLY A 143 -17.43 10.19 0.20
CA GLY A 143 -17.30 10.63 1.59
C GLY A 143 -16.38 9.76 2.44
N ALA A 144 -16.41 8.43 2.26
CA ALA A 144 -15.54 7.51 2.99
C ALA A 144 -14.06 7.66 2.62
N LEU A 145 -13.79 8.00 1.36
CA LEU A 145 -12.43 8.01 0.78
C LEU A 145 -11.88 9.44 0.58
N HIS A 146 -12.58 10.49 1.05
CA HIS A 146 -12.22 11.88 0.75
C HIS A 146 -10.84 12.32 1.25
N ASP A 147 -10.31 11.67 2.29
CA ASP A 147 -9.00 11.97 2.91
C ASP A 147 -7.89 10.99 2.51
N ILE A 148 -8.12 10.12 1.51
CA ILE A 148 -7.13 9.11 1.09
C ILE A 148 -6.02 9.69 0.21
N GLY A 149 -6.22 10.85 -0.45
CA GLY A 149 -5.26 11.33 -1.44
C GLY A 149 -4.85 12.76 -1.29
#